data_01af9d9f9ac73cb747be35134bc7c636
#
_entry.id   01af9d9f9ac73cb747be35134bc7c636
#
_cell.length_a   1.000
_cell.length_b   1.000
_cell.length_c   1.000
_cell.angle_alpha   90.00
_cell.angle_beta   90.00
_cell.angle_gamma   90.00
#
_symmetry.space_group_name_H-M   'P 1'
#
loop_
_entity.id
_entity.type
_entity.pdbx_description
1 polymer ?
#
loop_
_entity_poly.entity_id
_entity_poly.type
_entity_poly.pdbx_seq_one_letter_code
_entity_poly.pdbx_strand_id
1 'polypeptide(L)'
;MLSVNSGSGICEVRPERGLPVRIKDKWMTIGNENKSWHIHLNLDNVKTAKFVTEIRESGMNGYSVRFFDSNGNIAMRANFVKMYDENGNLRSTNLSKYDELFTKYGKKQVISFSD
;
A
#
# COMPACT_ATOMS: atom_id res chain seq x y z
N MET A 1 0.21 7.03 0.92
CA MET A 1 0.02 7.29 -0.53
C MET A 1 -0.22 5.99 -1.25
N LEU A 2 -1.21 5.97 -2.12
CA LEU A 2 -1.48 4.82 -2.98
C LEU A 2 -1.01 5.15 -4.39
N SER A 3 -0.34 4.21 -5.04
CA SER A 3 0.05 4.37 -6.43
C SER A 3 -0.36 3.15 -7.25
N VAL A 4 -0.93 3.40 -8.41
CA VAL A 4 -1.34 2.37 -9.36
C VAL A 4 -0.49 2.51 -10.60
N ASN A 5 0.09 1.40 -11.03
CA ASN A 5 1.00 1.37 -12.17
C ASN A 5 0.29 0.72 -13.37
N SER A 6 0.28 1.43 -14.49
CA SER A 6 -0.30 0.94 -15.75
C SER A 6 0.76 0.43 -16.74
N GLY A 7 2.03 0.37 -16.34
CA GLY A 7 3.14 0.01 -17.22
C GLY A 7 3.76 1.22 -17.92
N SER A 8 2.95 2.17 -18.37
CA SER A 8 3.42 3.38 -19.06
C SER A 8 3.22 4.66 -18.23
N GLY A 9 2.55 4.57 -17.11
CA GLY A 9 2.29 5.70 -16.24
C GLY A 9 1.95 5.26 -14.84
N ILE A 10 1.98 6.21 -13.91
CA ILE A 10 1.67 5.99 -12.51
C ILE A 10 0.60 7.00 -12.10
N CYS A 11 -0.46 6.51 -11.47
CA CYS A 11 -1.44 7.36 -10.81
C CYS A 11 -1.21 7.30 -9.31
N GLU A 12 -1.04 8.45 -8.68
CA GLU A 12 -0.81 8.55 -7.25
C GLU A 12 -1.92 9.32 -6.57
N VAL A 13 -2.43 8.80 -5.46
CA VAL A 13 -3.42 9.48 -4.65
C VAL A 13 -2.98 9.48 -3.19
N ARG A 14 -3.26 10.57 -2.49
CA ARG A 14 -3.00 10.69 -1.06
C ARG A 14 -4.34 10.66 -0.34
N PRO A 15 -4.70 9.51 0.25
CA PRO A 15 -5.95 9.41 0.97
C PRO A 15 -5.90 10.21 2.27
N GLU A 16 -7.05 10.76 2.62
CA GLU A 16 -7.28 11.31 3.95
C GLU A 16 -7.59 10.17 4.93
N ARG A 17 -7.75 10.51 6.20
CA ARG A 17 -8.07 9.51 7.23
C ARG A 17 -9.39 8.80 6.94
N GLY A 18 -9.43 7.52 7.27
CA GLY A 18 -10.67 6.76 7.23
C GLY A 18 -11.09 6.32 5.84
N LEU A 19 -10.15 5.83 5.04
CA LEU A 19 -10.45 5.31 3.72
C LEU A 19 -11.47 4.19 3.78
N PRO A 20 -12.63 4.36 3.16
CA PRO A 20 -13.54 3.24 2.98
C PRO A 20 -12.95 2.20 2.05
N VAL A 21 -12.98 0.95 2.47
CA VAL A 21 -12.62 -0.20 1.64
C VAL A 21 -13.83 -1.12 1.59
N ARG A 22 -14.27 -1.47 0.39
CA ARG A 22 -15.38 -2.38 0.17
C ARG A 22 -14.97 -3.48 -0.76
N ILE A 23 -15.44 -4.69 -0.46
CA ILE A 23 -15.25 -5.84 -1.34
C ILE A 23 -16.63 -6.30 -1.79
N LYS A 24 -16.84 -6.32 -3.09
CA LYS A 24 -18.07 -6.85 -3.70
C LYS A 24 -17.69 -7.74 -4.87
N ASP A 25 -18.10 -9.01 -4.80
CA ASP A 25 -17.68 -10.02 -5.76
C ASP A 25 -16.15 -10.10 -5.82
N LYS A 26 -15.55 -9.92 -6.97
CA LYS A 26 -14.11 -9.95 -7.18
C LYS A 26 -13.44 -8.58 -7.08
N TRP A 27 -14.19 -7.54 -6.77
CA TRP A 27 -13.65 -6.18 -6.77
C TRP A 27 -13.45 -5.64 -5.36
N MET A 28 -12.24 -5.22 -5.08
CA MET A 28 -11.93 -4.39 -3.91
C MET A 28 -11.94 -2.93 -4.35
N THR A 29 -12.79 -2.13 -3.73
CA THR A 29 -12.89 -0.71 -4.00
C THR A 29 -12.32 0.07 -2.83
N ILE A 30 -11.33 0.92 -3.12
CA ILE A 30 -10.73 1.86 -2.17
C ILE A 30 -11.06 3.25 -2.67
N GLY A 31 -11.67 4.08 -1.84
CA GLY A 31 -12.01 5.43 -2.25
C GLY A 31 -12.32 6.33 -1.08
N ASN A 32 -12.52 7.62 -1.35
CA ASN A 32 -12.92 8.56 -0.32
C ASN A 32 -14.44 8.63 -0.19
N GLU A 33 -14.92 9.17 0.92
CA GLU A 33 -16.35 9.23 1.22
C GLU A 33 -17.13 10.07 0.22
N ASN A 34 -16.55 11.15 -0.29
CA ASN A 34 -17.21 12.02 -1.26
C ASN A 34 -17.15 11.49 -2.69
N LYS A 35 -16.58 10.30 -2.88
CA LYS A 35 -16.51 9.63 -4.17
C LYS A 35 -15.77 10.40 -5.26
N SER A 36 -14.85 11.31 -4.88
CA SER A 36 -14.07 12.08 -5.85
C SER A 36 -13.02 11.24 -6.57
N TRP A 37 -12.62 10.10 -5.99
CA TRP A 37 -11.73 9.13 -6.63
C TRP A 37 -11.97 7.73 -6.07
N HIS A 38 -11.68 6.74 -6.89
CA HIS A 38 -11.74 5.33 -6.52
C HIS A 38 -10.59 4.56 -7.14
N ILE A 39 -10.15 3.52 -6.42
CA ILE A 39 -9.28 2.49 -6.97
C ILE A 39 -10.06 1.17 -6.90
N HIS A 40 -10.15 0.48 -8.01
CA HIS A 40 -10.77 -0.83 -8.08
C HIS A 40 -9.70 -1.87 -8.39
N LEU A 41 -9.49 -2.82 -7.49
CA LEU A 41 -8.58 -3.93 -7.71
C LEU A 41 -9.39 -5.20 -8.00
N ASN A 42 -9.04 -5.86 -9.08
CA ASN A 42 -9.64 -7.14 -9.45
C ASN A 42 -8.95 -8.26 -8.67
N LEU A 43 -9.62 -8.83 -7.67
CA LEU A 43 -9.04 -9.85 -6.81
C LEU A 43 -8.86 -11.20 -7.47
N ASP A 44 -9.41 -11.41 -8.67
CA ASP A 44 -9.07 -12.59 -9.47
C ASP A 44 -7.63 -12.51 -10.00
N ASN A 45 -7.12 -11.30 -10.21
CA ASN A 45 -5.79 -11.06 -10.74
C ASN A 45 -4.78 -10.61 -9.67
N VAL A 46 -5.25 -9.89 -8.64
CA VAL A 46 -4.40 -9.38 -7.56
C VAL A 46 -4.69 -10.19 -6.31
N LYS A 47 -3.86 -11.19 -6.04
CA LYS A 47 -4.09 -12.16 -4.97
C LYS A 47 -3.10 -12.08 -3.82
N THR A 48 -2.00 -11.39 -3.99
CA THR A 48 -0.93 -11.36 -2.99
C THR A 48 -0.48 -9.94 -2.68
N ALA A 49 0.00 -9.76 -1.47
CA ALA A 49 0.63 -8.52 -1.02
C ALA A 49 1.88 -8.85 -0.23
N LYS A 50 2.80 -7.91 -0.17
CA LYS A 50 4.06 -8.07 0.54
C LYS A 50 4.48 -6.74 1.17
N PHE A 51 4.90 -6.78 2.44
CA PHE A 51 5.54 -5.64 3.09
C PHE A 51 6.96 -5.53 2.56
N VAL A 52 7.36 -4.33 2.15
CA VAL A 52 8.67 -4.07 1.56
C VAL A 52 9.30 -2.86 2.23
N THR A 53 10.54 -3.04 2.68
CA THR A 53 11.40 -1.95 3.12
C THR A 53 12.55 -1.86 2.13
N GLU A 54 12.78 -0.68 1.58
CA GLU A 54 13.86 -0.47 0.63
C GLU A 54 14.70 0.75 1.00
N ILE A 55 15.99 0.72 0.66
CA ILE A 55 16.87 1.87 0.85
C ILE A 55 16.75 2.77 -0.37
N ARG A 56 16.35 4.02 -0.14
CA ARG A 56 16.25 5.03 -1.21
C ARG A 56 17.62 5.63 -1.51
N GLU A 57 17.71 6.35 -2.62
CA GLU A 57 18.94 7.07 -3.01
C GLU A 57 19.42 8.02 -1.91
N SER A 58 18.50 8.59 -1.14
CA SER A 58 18.83 9.44 0.02
C SER A 58 19.51 8.69 1.16
N GLY A 59 19.56 7.37 1.13
CA GLY A 59 20.01 6.53 2.23
C GLY A 59 18.95 6.21 3.27
N MET A 60 17.75 6.80 3.13
CA MET A 60 16.64 6.58 4.05
C MET A 60 15.79 5.39 3.60
N ASN A 61 15.24 4.66 4.57
CA ASN A 61 14.36 3.53 4.29
C ASN A 61 12.99 4.00 3.82
N GLY A 62 12.48 3.38 2.75
CA GLY A 62 11.10 3.53 2.33
C GLY A 62 10.30 2.30 2.77
N TYR A 63 9.07 2.53 3.21
CA TYR A 63 8.19 1.48 3.73
C TYR A 63 6.93 1.42 2.88
N SER A 64 6.58 0.22 2.43
CA SER A 64 5.39 0.04 1.59
C SER A 64 4.79 -1.35 1.74
N VAL A 65 3.53 -1.46 1.34
CA VAL A 65 2.90 -2.74 1.04
C VAL A 65 2.67 -2.77 -0.47
N ARG A 66 3.14 -3.79 -1.13
CA ARG A 66 3.01 -3.96 -2.58
C ARG A 66 2.05 -5.08 -2.88
N PHE A 67 1.14 -4.81 -3.81
CA PHE A 67 0.12 -5.75 -4.27
C PHE A 67 0.52 -6.26 -5.65
N PHE A 68 0.55 -7.58 -5.80
CA PHE A 68 1.06 -8.21 -7.02
C PHE A 68 -0.05 -8.93 -7.77
N ASP A 69 0.03 -8.86 -9.10
CA ASP A 69 -0.83 -9.66 -9.96
C ASP A 69 -0.29 -11.09 -10.11
N SER A 70 -1.03 -11.92 -10.84
CA SER A 70 -0.67 -13.33 -11.05
C SER A 70 0.62 -13.52 -11.85
N ASN A 71 1.08 -12.50 -12.56
CA ASN A 71 2.34 -12.52 -13.31
C ASN A 71 3.53 -12.00 -12.50
N GLY A 72 3.31 -11.63 -11.23
CA GLY A 72 4.33 -11.09 -10.37
C GLY A 72 4.59 -9.59 -10.57
N ASN A 73 3.77 -8.90 -11.35
CA ASN A 73 3.89 -7.46 -11.54
C ASN A 73 3.19 -6.71 -10.41
N ILE A 74 3.72 -5.53 -10.08
CA ILE A 74 3.12 -4.68 -9.06
C ILE A 74 1.87 -4.00 -9.65
N ALA A 75 0.71 -4.30 -9.07
CA ALA A 75 -0.54 -3.67 -9.46
C ALA A 75 -0.77 -2.36 -8.67
N MET A 76 -0.44 -2.36 -7.39
CA MET A 76 -0.61 -1.20 -6.53
C MET A 76 0.44 -1.20 -5.42
N ARG A 77 0.82 0.00 -4.99
CA ARG A 77 1.65 0.21 -3.80
C ARG A 77 0.89 1.07 -2.80
N ALA A 78 0.93 0.67 -1.55
CA ALA A 78 0.52 1.51 -0.44
C ALA A 78 1.79 1.94 0.28
N ASN A 79 2.18 3.20 0.10
CA ASN A 79 3.41 3.72 0.69
C ASN A 79 3.10 4.40 2.03
N PHE A 80 3.88 4.06 3.04
CA PHE A 80 3.85 4.76 4.32
C PHE A 80 4.57 6.08 4.15
N VAL A 81 3.83 7.17 4.26
CA VAL A 81 4.35 8.53 4.11
C VAL A 81 4.57 9.19 5.47
N LYS A 82 5.31 10.30 5.48
CA LYS A 82 5.58 11.07 6.69
C LYS A 82 6.24 10.24 7.79
N MET A 83 7.08 9.28 7.38
CA MET A 83 7.83 8.44 8.32
C MET A 83 8.99 9.20 8.98
N TYR A 84 9.45 10.28 8.35
CA TYR A 84 10.57 11.08 8.83
C TYR A 84 10.13 12.51 9.13
N ASP A 85 10.76 13.13 10.13
CA ASP A 85 10.56 14.53 10.44
C ASP A 85 11.46 15.43 9.56
N GLU A 86 11.42 16.74 9.82
CA GLU A 86 12.20 17.72 9.07
C GLU A 86 13.71 17.53 9.18
N ASN A 87 14.16 16.89 10.26
CA ASN A 87 15.57 16.64 10.53
C ASN A 87 16.03 15.26 10.04
N GLY A 88 15.17 14.52 9.37
CA GLY A 88 15.48 13.19 8.85
C GLY A 88 15.40 12.07 9.89
N ASN A 89 14.80 12.32 11.05
CA ASN A 89 14.60 11.32 12.08
C ASN A 89 13.26 10.61 11.91
N LEU A 90 13.23 9.31 12.17
CA LEU A 90 11.98 8.53 12.13
C LEU A 90 10.99 9.06 13.16
N ARG A 91 9.75 9.29 12.71
CA ARG A 91 8.66 9.65 13.59
C ARG A 91 8.20 8.42 14.36
N SER A 92 8.39 8.42 15.67
CA SER A 92 8.11 7.24 16.52
C SER A 92 6.66 6.77 16.41
N THR A 93 5.70 7.69 16.33
CA THR A 93 4.29 7.36 16.20
C THR A 93 4.00 6.63 14.89
N ASN A 94 4.56 7.11 13.78
CA ASN A 94 4.36 6.52 12.47
C ASN A 94 5.08 5.18 12.36
N LEU A 95 6.28 5.08 12.93
CA LEU A 95 7.01 3.83 12.97
C LEU A 95 6.26 2.78 13.81
N SER A 96 5.69 3.17 14.94
CA SER A 96 4.90 2.26 15.78
C SER A 96 3.69 1.70 15.03
N LYS A 97 3.01 2.53 14.24
CA LYS A 97 1.89 2.06 13.41
C LYS A 97 2.32 1.07 12.34
N TYR A 98 3.46 1.35 11.71
CA TYR A 98 4.03 0.43 10.74
C TYR A 98 4.40 -0.90 11.40
N ASP A 99 5.11 -0.86 12.52
CA ASP A 99 5.55 -2.04 13.25
C ASP A 99 4.36 -2.89 13.73
N GLU A 100 3.29 -2.25 14.18
CA GLU A 100 2.06 -2.92 14.58
C GLU A 100 1.45 -3.70 13.42
N LEU A 101 1.32 -3.07 12.27
CA LEU A 101 0.80 -3.71 11.06
C LEU A 101 1.73 -4.81 10.57
N PHE A 102 3.03 -4.58 10.59
CA PHE A 102 4.03 -5.58 10.22
C PHE A 102 3.97 -6.80 11.13
N THR A 103 3.86 -6.58 12.44
CA THR A 103 3.75 -7.67 13.42
C THR A 103 2.51 -8.51 13.16
N LYS A 104 1.41 -7.86 12.79
CA LYS A 104 0.13 -8.54 12.56
C LYS A 104 0.08 -9.28 11.21
N TYR A 105 0.61 -8.69 10.15
CA TYR A 105 0.44 -9.19 8.78
C TYR A 105 1.75 -9.47 8.04
N GLY A 106 2.82 -8.77 8.35
CA GLY A 106 4.03 -8.74 7.54
C GLY A 106 5.03 -9.85 7.83
N LYS A 107 4.84 -10.62 8.89
CA LYS A 107 5.73 -11.75 9.23
C LYS A 107 5.64 -12.88 8.20
N LYS A 108 4.54 -12.94 7.48
CA LYS A 108 4.43 -13.79 6.30
C LYS A 108 5.14 -13.05 5.17
N GLN A 109 6.00 -13.75 4.43
CA GLN A 109 6.67 -13.15 3.27
C GLN A 109 5.69 -12.69 2.22
N VAL A 110 4.57 -13.39 2.09
CA VAL A 110 3.51 -13.06 1.15
C VAL A 110 2.16 -13.23 1.85
N ILE A 111 1.31 -12.23 1.73
CA ILE A 111 -0.07 -12.27 2.21
C ILE A 111 -0.93 -12.66 1.02
N SER A 112 -1.68 -13.77 1.15
CA SER A 112 -2.60 -14.21 0.11
C SER A 112 -4.01 -13.74 0.44
N PHE A 113 -4.70 -13.20 -0.55
CA PHE A 113 -6.11 -12.87 -0.44
C PHE A 113 -6.91 -14.11 -0.81
N SER A 114 -7.50 -14.76 0.16
CA SER A 114 -8.35 -15.92 -0.09
C SER A 114 -9.73 -15.50 -0.52
N ASP A 115 -10.28 -16.25 -1.42
CA ASP A 115 -11.68 -16.08 -1.86
C ASP A 115 -12.67 -16.44 -0.74
#